data_42c6c4792654018a59f6e62a0e0bc42e
#
_entry.id   42c6c4792654018a59f6e62a0e0bc42e
#
_cell.length_a   1.000
_cell.length_b   1.000
_cell.length_c   1.000
_cell.angle_alpha   90.00
_cell.angle_beta   90.00
_cell.angle_gamma   90.00
#
_symmetry.space_group_name_H-M   'P 1'
#
loop_
_entity.id
_entity.type
_entity.pdbx_description
1 polymer ?
#
loop_
_entity_poly.entity_id
_entity_poly.type
_entity_poly.pdbx_seq_one_letter_code
_entity_poly.pdbx_strand_id
1 'polypeptide(L)'
;KCLSYICETPMHIELINPSMADYETRIKDAQKAEIEVSEHPTDAQQQTLPFEKDQSLTEKIKEKKDFLEQQHRYNGYNTLNPKYTMDSFVRGASNDFAYATAVAVIRAPGRVYNPLFIYGLSGLGKTHLMQAIAHEILATDPQKKVLYITSENFMNEMIAVIENGTNAEKENFRHKYRSIDVLLIDDIQFIAGKKATMEEVFHTFNDLKEAGKQIVLSDDKPPKELKNLEDRLVTRFEGGMTVDIQQPDFETRVAILNHKMKGESMELPQYIIAFIANNITANIRELEGALLRVLAYFRFKEGTEELSKDEAMAIAREALKIEEYGESRLTL
;
A
#
# COMPACT_ATOMS: atom_id res chain seq x y z
N LYS A 1 12.83 24.40 14.26
CA LYS A 1 12.75 24.80 15.69
C LYS A 1 11.98 23.80 16.56
N CYS A 2 11.19 22.89 16.04
CA CYS A 2 10.47 21.88 16.84
C CYS A 2 11.28 20.61 17.14
N LEU A 3 12.36 20.33 16.39
CA LEU A 3 13.22 19.15 16.59
C LEU A 3 14.33 19.36 17.63
N SER A 4 14.65 20.61 17.97
CA SER A 4 15.70 20.93 18.95
C SER A 4 15.29 20.74 20.42
N TYR A 5 14.03 20.35 20.69
CA TYR A 5 13.52 20.13 22.05
C TYR A 5 13.65 18.68 22.54
N ILE A 6 14.05 17.75 21.66
CA ILE A 6 14.12 16.31 21.96
C ILE A 6 15.57 15.81 22.08
N CYS A 7 16.55 16.55 21.56
CA CYS A 7 17.97 16.20 21.67
C CYS A 7 18.76 17.37 22.25
N GLU A 8 19.48 17.16 23.34
CA GLU A 8 20.36 18.16 24.00
C GLU A 8 21.60 18.54 23.18
N THR A 9 21.72 18.12 21.92
CA THR A 9 22.82 18.49 21.03
C THR A 9 22.30 19.16 19.75
N PRO A 10 22.90 20.28 19.30
CA PRO A 10 22.48 20.93 18.07
C PRO A 10 22.80 20.04 16.85
N MET A 11 21.78 19.57 16.16
CA MET A 11 21.96 18.89 14.87
C MET A 11 22.03 19.92 13.73
N HIS A 12 23.12 19.90 12.98
CA HIS A 12 23.24 20.59 11.70
C HIS A 12 22.66 19.69 10.61
N ILE A 13 21.59 20.14 9.97
CA ILE A 13 21.00 19.44 8.80
C ILE A 13 21.51 20.18 7.56
N GLU A 14 22.46 19.58 6.85
CA GLU A 14 22.85 20.00 5.50
C GLU A 14 22.00 19.25 4.49
N LEU A 15 21.26 19.99 3.67
CA LEU A 15 20.56 19.44 2.51
C LEU A 15 21.58 19.28 1.38
N ILE A 16 22.15 18.09 1.26
CA ILE A 16 23.02 17.70 0.14
C ILE A 16 22.17 17.01 -0.91
N ASN A 17 22.23 17.51 -2.13
CA ASN A 17 21.64 16.84 -3.30
C ASN A 17 22.70 15.90 -3.88
N PRO A 18 22.70 14.58 -3.57
CA PRO A 18 23.82 13.71 -3.92
C PRO A 18 23.80 13.35 -5.40
N SER A 19 24.96 13.41 -6.04
CA SER A 19 25.18 12.80 -7.35
C SER A 19 25.20 11.27 -7.23
N MET A 20 24.99 10.54 -8.35
CA MET A 20 25.04 9.07 -8.38
C MET A 20 26.33 8.48 -7.76
N ALA A 21 27.47 9.19 -7.88
CA ALA A 21 28.75 8.77 -7.32
C ALA A 21 28.77 8.83 -5.77
N ASP A 22 28.05 9.78 -5.16
CA ASP A 22 27.94 9.92 -3.71
C ASP A 22 27.08 8.80 -3.10
N TYR A 23 26.14 8.26 -3.87
CA TYR A 23 25.26 7.16 -3.43
C TYR A 23 26.02 5.82 -3.38
N GLU A 24 26.84 5.54 -4.41
CA GLU A 24 27.69 4.33 -4.42
C GLU A 24 28.71 4.33 -3.27
N THR A 25 29.25 5.48 -2.92
CA THR A 25 30.18 5.64 -1.81
C THR A 25 29.49 5.38 -0.46
N ARG A 26 28.29 5.90 -0.26
CA ARG A 26 27.51 5.68 0.98
C ARG A 26 27.06 4.22 1.17
N ILE A 27 26.73 3.52 0.07
CA ILE A 27 26.40 2.08 0.15
C ILE A 27 27.65 1.30 0.58
N LYS A 28 28.84 1.62 0.02
CA LYS A 28 30.09 0.96 0.40
C LYS A 28 30.46 1.24 1.87
N ASP A 29 30.23 2.44 2.34
CA ASP A 29 30.51 2.82 3.75
C ASP A 29 29.53 2.14 4.72
N ALA A 30 28.24 2.00 4.36
CA ALA A 30 27.26 1.27 5.15
C ALA A 30 27.58 -0.24 5.20
N GLN A 31 27.95 -0.85 4.07
CA GLN A 31 28.37 -2.25 4.02
C GLN A 31 29.68 -2.49 4.79
N LYS A 32 30.60 -1.53 4.80
CA LYS A 32 31.85 -1.62 5.56
C LYS A 32 31.61 -1.52 7.06
N ALA A 33 30.65 -0.69 7.48
CA ALA A 33 30.21 -0.59 8.89
C ALA A 33 29.55 -1.86 9.40
N GLU A 34 28.76 -2.58 8.57
CA GLU A 34 28.19 -3.89 8.92
C GLU A 34 29.26 -5.00 9.04
N ILE A 35 30.33 -4.93 8.25
CA ILE A 35 31.45 -5.88 8.31
C ILE A 35 32.34 -5.63 9.54
N GLU A 36 32.57 -4.37 9.93
CA GLU A 36 33.37 -4.04 11.11
C GLU A 36 32.70 -4.41 12.44
N VAL A 37 31.37 -4.53 12.49
CA VAL A 37 30.63 -5.00 13.68
C VAL A 37 30.75 -6.52 13.87
N SER A 38 31.16 -7.28 12.84
CA SER A 38 31.27 -8.74 12.87
C SER A 38 32.66 -9.30 13.25
N GLU A 39 33.68 -8.45 13.44
CA GLU A 39 35.09 -8.91 13.61
C GLU A 39 35.70 -8.65 15.00
N HIS A 40 34.95 -8.45 16.06
CA HIS A 40 35.51 -8.46 17.41
C HIS A 40 35.08 -9.70 18.21
N PRO A 41 35.96 -10.69 18.42
CA PRO A 41 35.70 -11.78 19.33
C PRO A 41 36.02 -11.34 20.75
N THR A 42 35.01 -11.12 21.57
CA THR A 42 35.16 -11.12 23.02
C THR A 42 34.81 -12.49 23.54
N ASP A 43 35.80 -13.15 24.12
CA ASP A 43 35.67 -14.36 24.93
C ASP A 43 34.66 -14.15 26.06
N ALA A 44 33.45 -14.64 25.88
CA ALA A 44 32.51 -14.93 26.92
C ALA A 44 31.80 -16.23 26.58
N GLN A 45 31.93 -17.20 27.46
CA GLN A 45 31.40 -18.55 27.39
C GLN A 45 30.02 -18.62 26.74
N GLN A 46 29.96 -19.19 25.55
CA GLN A 46 28.71 -19.56 24.89
C GLN A 46 28.03 -20.67 25.68
N GLN A 47 27.12 -20.31 26.56
CA GLN A 47 25.99 -21.18 26.86
C GLN A 47 25.05 -21.13 25.65
N THR A 48 25.15 -22.17 24.82
CA THR A 48 24.16 -22.45 23.78
C THR A 48 22.82 -22.74 24.45
N LEU A 49 21.96 -21.73 24.50
CA LEU A 49 20.54 -21.98 24.73
C LEU A 49 20.01 -22.77 23.53
N PRO A 50 19.36 -23.91 23.72
CA PRO A 50 18.72 -24.62 22.64
C PRO A 50 17.58 -23.73 22.12
N PHE A 51 17.72 -23.25 20.88
CA PHE A 51 16.61 -22.68 20.13
C PHE A 51 15.67 -23.83 19.78
N GLU A 52 14.88 -24.27 20.74
CA GLU A 52 13.67 -25.02 20.43
C GLU A 52 12.83 -24.12 19.54
N LYS A 53 12.71 -24.49 18.27
CA LYS A 53 11.71 -23.90 17.39
C LYS A 53 10.39 -24.04 18.12
N ASP A 54 9.88 -22.92 18.62
CA ASP A 54 8.63 -22.87 19.37
C ASP A 54 7.50 -23.24 18.38
N GLN A 55 7.27 -24.56 18.29
CA GLN A 55 6.20 -25.14 17.45
C GLN A 55 4.86 -24.53 17.83
N SER A 56 4.70 -24.13 19.09
CA SER A 56 3.49 -23.50 19.60
C SER A 56 3.26 -22.12 19.00
N LEU A 57 4.32 -21.36 18.71
CA LEU A 57 4.20 -20.05 18.09
C LEU A 57 3.86 -20.18 16.58
N THR A 58 4.47 -21.14 15.91
CA THR A 58 4.20 -21.42 14.50
C THR A 58 2.78 -21.98 14.30
N GLU A 59 2.32 -22.84 15.20
CA GLU A 59 0.94 -23.35 15.20
C GLU A 59 -0.06 -22.25 15.50
N LYS A 60 0.18 -21.39 16.49
CA LYS A 60 -0.70 -20.24 16.79
C LYS A 60 -0.78 -19.23 15.64
N ILE A 61 0.34 -18.99 14.96
CA ILE A 61 0.36 -18.13 13.75
C ILE A 61 -0.46 -18.78 12.63
N LYS A 62 -0.31 -20.09 12.44
CA LYS A 62 -1.05 -20.85 11.44
C LYS A 62 -2.54 -20.90 11.76
N GLU A 63 -2.90 -21.22 13.01
CA GLU A 63 -4.30 -21.20 13.50
C GLU A 63 -4.94 -19.82 13.34
N LYS A 64 -4.20 -18.75 13.68
CA LYS A 64 -4.67 -17.37 13.49
C LYS A 64 -4.87 -17.04 12.01
N LYS A 65 -3.97 -17.52 11.13
CA LYS A 65 -4.09 -17.35 9.69
C LYS A 65 -5.27 -18.14 9.12
N ASP A 66 -5.41 -19.41 9.49
CA ASP A 66 -6.50 -20.28 9.06
C ASP A 66 -7.87 -19.76 9.59
N PHE A 67 -7.90 -19.23 10.82
CA PHE A 67 -9.10 -18.59 11.40
C PHE A 67 -9.49 -17.32 10.63
N LEU A 68 -8.52 -16.48 10.26
CA LEU A 68 -8.75 -15.29 9.43
C LEU A 68 -9.25 -15.69 8.03
N GLU A 69 -8.66 -16.71 7.40
CA GLU A 69 -9.09 -17.22 6.10
C GLU A 69 -10.51 -17.83 6.16
N GLN A 70 -10.87 -18.54 7.24
CA GLN A 70 -12.22 -19.05 7.45
C GLN A 70 -13.24 -17.93 7.67
N GLN A 71 -12.91 -16.89 8.43
CA GLN A 71 -13.79 -15.73 8.60
C GLN A 71 -14.02 -14.99 7.27
N HIS A 72 -13.01 -14.89 6.42
CA HIS A 72 -13.16 -14.32 5.07
C HIS A 72 -14.13 -15.10 4.18
N ARG A 73 -14.22 -16.43 4.35
CA ARG A 73 -15.18 -17.29 3.63
C ARG A 73 -16.58 -17.28 4.22
N TYR A 74 -16.72 -17.05 5.54
CA TYR A 74 -18.00 -17.28 6.22
C TYR A 74 -18.99 -16.13 6.11
N ASN A 75 -18.56 -14.91 5.81
CA ASN A 75 -19.42 -13.72 5.86
C ASN A 75 -19.98 -13.27 4.51
N GLY A 76 -19.69 -13.95 3.38
CA GLY A 76 -20.18 -13.55 2.05
C GLY A 76 -19.72 -12.14 1.62
N TYR A 77 -18.78 -11.53 2.33
CA TYR A 77 -18.18 -10.24 2.05
C TYR A 77 -16.89 -10.44 1.23
N ASN A 78 -16.61 -9.52 0.33
CA ASN A 78 -15.43 -9.59 -0.53
C ASN A 78 -14.15 -9.87 0.27
N THR A 79 -13.41 -10.87 -0.19
CA THR A 79 -12.14 -11.27 0.41
C THR A 79 -11.12 -10.16 0.26
N LEU A 80 -10.56 -9.69 1.39
CA LEU A 80 -9.42 -8.80 1.38
C LEU A 80 -8.21 -9.51 0.76
N ASN A 81 -7.41 -8.79 0.01
CA ASN A 81 -6.17 -9.33 -0.54
C ASN A 81 -5.15 -9.54 0.61
N PRO A 82 -4.71 -10.78 0.87
CA PRO A 82 -3.80 -11.07 1.97
C PRO A 82 -2.41 -10.40 1.83
N LYS A 83 -2.09 -9.91 0.64
CA LYS A 83 -0.83 -9.18 0.38
C LYS A 83 -0.89 -7.71 0.78
N TYR A 84 -2.09 -7.16 1.02
CA TYR A 84 -2.28 -5.74 1.33
C TYR A 84 -2.31 -5.52 2.85
N THR A 85 -1.15 -5.57 3.47
CA THR A 85 -0.97 -5.38 4.92
C THR A 85 -0.21 -4.09 5.21
N MET A 86 -0.24 -3.61 6.46
CA MET A 86 0.57 -2.45 6.89
C MET A 86 2.08 -2.74 6.77
N ASP A 87 2.51 -3.98 7.02
CA ASP A 87 3.92 -4.40 6.90
C ASP A 87 4.41 -4.40 5.45
N SER A 88 3.52 -4.69 4.49
CA SER A 88 3.85 -4.67 3.06
C SER A 88 3.70 -3.29 2.43
N PHE A 89 3.12 -2.33 3.13
CA PHE A 89 2.98 -0.96 2.67
C PHE A 89 4.26 -0.16 2.92
N VAL A 90 5.01 0.13 1.87
CA VAL A 90 6.26 0.89 1.98
C VAL A 90 5.95 2.36 2.26
N ARG A 91 6.38 2.81 3.44
CA ARG A 91 6.23 4.20 3.88
C ARG A 91 7.33 5.07 3.30
N GLY A 92 6.98 6.26 2.82
CA GLY A 92 7.87 7.27 2.30
C GLY A 92 7.26 8.66 2.44
N ALA A 93 8.00 9.71 2.08
CA ALA A 93 7.56 11.10 2.22
C ALA A 93 6.21 11.37 1.52
N SER A 94 5.96 10.71 0.39
CA SER A 94 4.77 10.87 -0.44
C SER A 94 3.48 10.28 0.16
N ASN A 95 3.57 9.45 1.20
CA ASN A 95 2.42 8.76 1.81
C ASN A 95 2.45 8.75 3.34
N ASP A 96 3.41 9.42 3.97
CA ASP A 96 3.64 9.38 5.41
C ASP A 96 2.43 9.85 6.22
N PHE A 97 1.80 10.94 5.79
CA PHE A 97 0.61 11.47 6.45
C PHE A 97 -0.60 10.55 6.31
N ALA A 98 -0.79 9.94 5.12
CA ALA A 98 -1.84 8.96 4.89
C ALA A 98 -1.62 7.71 5.75
N TYR A 99 -0.38 7.22 5.85
CA TYR A 99 0.00 6.11 6.71
C TYR A 99 -0.28 6.41 8.20
N ALA A 100 0.17 7.56 8.70
CA ALA A 100 -0.04 7.97 10.08
C ALA A 100 -1.53 8.09 10.43
N THR A 101 -2.34 8.63 9.49
CA THR A 101 -3.79 8.75 9.63
C THR A 101 -4.45 7.36 9.65
N ALA A 102 -4.02 6.44 8.80
CA ALA A 102 -4.48 5.05 8.80
C ALA A 102 -4.22 4.37 10.15
N VAL A 103 -3.03 4.54 10.71
CA VAL A 103 -2.69 4.02 12.06
C VAL A 103 -3.60 4.59 13.14
N ALA A 104 -3.95 5.88 13.08
CA ALA A 104 -4.88 6.48 14.03
C ALA A 104 -6.30 5.88 13.91
N VAL A 105 -6.79 5.65 12.68
CA VAL A 105 -8.08 4.99 12.44
C VAL A 105 -8.08 3.55 12.96
N ILE A 106 -7.01 2.79 12.72
CA ILE A 106 -6.86 1.41 13.22
C ILE A 106 -6.98 1.36 14.75
N ARG A 107 -6.36 2.31 15.46
CA ARG A 107 -6.38 2.37 16.94
C ARG A 107 -7.73 2.74 17.52
N ALA A 108 -8.51 3.56 16.82
CA ALA A 108 -9.79 4.05 17.33
C ALA A 108 -10.85 4.19 16.21
N PRO A 109 -11.26 3.05 15.59
CA PRO A 109 -12.20 3.08 14.46
C PRO A 109 -13.55 3.66 14.87
N GLY A 110 -14.11 4.52 14.01
CA GLY A 110 -15.36 5.24 14.21
C GLY A 110 -15.27 6.46 15.13
N ARG A 111 -14.16 6.65 15.83
CA ARG A 111 -13.97 7.76 16.80
C ARG A 111 -13.06 8.86 16.28
N VAL A 112 -12.04 8.50 15.52
CA VAL A 112 -11.05 9.43 14.98
C VAL A 112 -11.11 9.35 13.45
N TYR A 113 -11.11 10.51 12.78
CA TYR A 113 -11.07 10.61 11.32
C TYR A 113 -12.15 9.77 10.61
N ASN A 114 -13.41 10.09 10.86
CA ASN A 114 -14.55 9.41 10.27
C ASN A 114 -15.46 10.36 9.47
N PRO A 115 -15.55 10.23 8.13
CA PRO A 115 -14.86 9.27 7.29
C PRO A 115 -13.36 9.56 7.16
N LEU A 116 -12.58 8.55 6.78
CA LEU A 116 -11.26 8.72 6.20
C LEU A 116 -11.42 8.71 4.67
N PHE A 117 -11.02 9.76 3.99
CA PHE A 117 -11.03 9.87 2.53
C PHE A 117 -9.59 9.89 2.01
N ILE A 118 -9.21 8.84 1.26
CA ILE A 118 -7.86 8.66 0.71
C ILE A 118 -7.92 8.97 -0.79
N TYR A 119 -7.15 9.96 -1.25
CA TYR A 119 -7.12 10.27 -2.67
C TYR A 119 -5.70 10.32 -3.24
N GLY A 120 -5.59 10.27 -4.57
CA GLY A 120 -4.34 10.29 -5.31
C GLY A 120 -4.46 9.54 -6.62
N LEU A 121 -3.55 9.75 -7.53
CA LEU A 121 -3.59 9.14 -8.86
C LEU A 121 -3.70 7.60 -8.80
N SER A 122 -4.20 7.01 -9.89
CA SER A 122 -4.32 5.56 -9.98
C SER A 122 -2.96 4.86 -9.82
N GLY A 123 -2.95 3.72 -9.11
CA GLY A 123 -1.75 2.90 -8.92
C GLY A 123 -0.76 3.39 -7.85
N LEU A 124 -1.15 4.34 -6.97
CA LEU A 124 -0.29 4.84 -5.89
C LEU A 124 -0.43 4.09 -4.55
N GLY A 125 -1.31 3.09 -4.46
CA GLY A 125 -1.46 2.27 -3.24
C GLY A 125 -2.67 2.61 -2.37
N LYS A 126 -3.66 3.40 -2.83
CA LYS A 126 -4.90 3.69 -2.09
C LYS A 126 -5.60 2.42 -1.61
N THR A 127 -5.91 1.52 -2.54
CA THR A 127 -6.54 0.22 -2.26
C THR A 127 -5.72 -0.61 -1.26
N HIS A 128 -4.39 -0.59 -1.38
CA HIS A 128 -3.50 -1.28 -0.46
C HIS A 128 -3.67 -0.72 0.96
N LEU A 129 -3.57 0.60 1.14
CA LEU A 129 -3.69 1.22 2.46
C LEU A 129 -5.08 0.98 3.07
N MET A 130 -6.16 1.08 2.28
CA MET A 130 -7.51 0.78 2.73
C MET A 130 -7.64 -0.65 3.25
N GLN A 131 -7.17 -1.65 2.49
CA GLN A 131 -7.26 -3.04 2.90
C GLN A 131 -6.32 -3.36 4.06
N ALA A 132 -5.18 -2.69 4.15
CA ALA A 132 -4.27 -2.79 5.29
C ALA A 132 -4.96 -2.32 6.59
N ILE A 133 -5.73 -1.22 6.55
CA ILE A 133 -6.56 -0.78 7.68
C ILE A 133 -7.54 -1.89 8.10
N ALA A 134 -8.22 -2.51 7.12
CA ALA A 134 -9.16 -3.58 7.39
C ALA A 134 -8.51 -4.82 8.04
N HIS A 135 -7.34 -5.24 7.53
CA HIS A 135 -6.58 -6.34 8.09
C HIS A 135 -6.17 -6.10 9.55
N GLU A 136 -5.66 -4.92 9.86
CA GLU A 136 -5.24 -4.56 11.23
C GLU A 136 -6.42 -4.47 12.20
N ILE A 137 -7.56 -3.92 11.76
CA ILE A 137 -8.77 -3.88 12.59
C ILE A 137 -9.26 -5.30 12.89
N LEU A 138 -9.29 -6.20 11.89
CA LEU A 138 -9.67 -7.59 12.06
C LEU A 138 -8.65 -8.38 12.90
N ALA A 139 -7.37 -8.08 12.80
CA ALA A 139 -6.34 -8.69 13.63
C ALA A 139 -6.48 -8.29 15.11
N THR A 140 -6.93 -7.06 15.37
CA THR A 140 -7.17 -6.55 16.74
C THR A 140 -8.49 -7.04 17.31
N ASP A 141 -9.55 -7.06 16.50
CA ASP A 141 -10.90 -7.48 16.91
C ASP A 141 -11.54 -8.33 15.79
N PRO A 142 -11.34 -9.65 15.82
CA PRO A 142 -11.86 -10.57 14.81
C PRO A 142 -13.39 -10.65 14.70
N GLN A 143 -14.12 -10.13 15.69
CA GLN A 143 -15.58 -10.12 15.68
C GLN A 143 -16.16 -8.95 14.90
N LYS A 144 -15.35 -7.96 14.53
CA LYS A 144 -15.82 -6.84 13.74
C LYS A 144 -16.24 -7.26 12.33
N LYS A 145 -17.36 -6.70 11.92
CA LYS A 145 -17.87 -6.86 10.57
C LYS A 145 -17.23 -5.81 9.67
N VAL A 146 -16.25 -6.22 8.88
CA VAL A 146 -15.53 -5.36 7.94
C VAL A 146 -15.96 -5.69 6.51
N LEU A 147 -16.39 -4.69 5.76
CA LEU A 147 -16.77 -4.84 4.35
C LEU A 147 -15.90 -3.95 3.48
N TYR A 148 -15.14 -4.56 2.58
CA TYR A 148 -14.48 -3.89 1.45
C TYR A 148 -15.28 -4.13 0.17
N ILE A 149 -15.58 -3.08 -0.57
CA ILE A 149 -16.29 -3.14 -1.84
C ILE A 149 -15.83 -2.02 -2.76
N THR A 150 -15.79 -2.26 -4.07
CA THR A 150 -15.66 -1.19 -5.04
C THR A 150 -17.03 -0.51 -5.22
N SER A 151 -17.05 0.79 -5.51
CA SER A 151 -18.30 1.50 -5.72
C SER A 151 -19.10 0.96 -6.93
N GLU A 152 -18.39 0.39 -7.93
CA GLU A 152 -19.01 -0.31 -9.05
C GLU A 152 -19.77 -1.55 -8.59
N ASN A 153 -19.16 -2.39 -7.75
CA ASN A 153 -19.84 -3.59 -7.22
C ASN A 153 -21.02 -3.23 -6.32
N PHE A 154 -20.87 -2.18 -5.48
CA PHE A 154 -21.99 -1.66 -4.70
C PHE A 154 -23.17 -1.25 -5.59
N MET A 155 -22.89 -0.52 -6.66
CA MET A 155 -23.89 -0.07 -7.63
C MET A 155 -24.56 -1.27 -8.32
N ASN A 156 -23.80 -2.26 -8.76
CA ASN A 156 -24.33 -3.44 -9.45
C ASN A 156 -25.24 -4.25 -8.53
N GLU A 157 -24.84 -4.48 -7.28
CA GLU A 157 -25.70 -5.14 -6.28
C GLU A 157 -26.99 -4.34 -6.03
N MET A 158 -26.88 -3.02 -5.91
CA MET A 158 -28.02 -2.14 -5.68
C MET A 158 -29.00 -2.17 -6.87
N ILE A 159 -28.50 -2.07 -8.11
CA ILE A 159 -29.34 -2.10 -9.32
C ILE A 159 -30.10 -3.43 -9.39
N ALA A 160 -29.42 -4.55 -9.18
CA ALA A 160 -30.05 -5.87 -9.20
C ALA A 160 -31.23 -5.98 -8.20
N VAL A 161 -31.06 -5.39 -7.01
CA VAL A 161 -32.08 -5.39 -5.95
C VAL A 161 -33.21 -4.38 -6.23
N ILE A 162 -32.89 -3.20 -6.78
CA ILE A 162 -33.91 -2.15 -7.05
C ILE A 162 -34.79 -2.56 -8.21
N GLU A 163 -34.21 -3.07 -9.31
CA GLU A 163 -34.94 -3.41 -10.53
C GLU A 163 -35.80 -4.67 -10.39
N ASN A 164 -35.26 -5.72 -9.75
CA ASN A 164 -35.89 -7.02 -9.73
C ASN A 164 -36.18 -7.55 -8.32
N GLY A 165 -35.77 -6.83 -7.30
CA GLY A 165 -35.84 -7.31 -5.92
C GLY A 165 -37.20 -7.09 -5.26
N THR A 166 -37.60 -8.05 -4.46
CA THR A 166 -38.70 -7.96 -3.52
C THR A 166 -38.40 -6.96 -2.40
N ASN A 167 -39.41 -6.55 -1.65
CA ASN A 167 -39.19 -5.68 -0.48
C ASN A 167 -38.23 -6.30 0.55
N ALA A 168 -38.31 -7.66 0.71
CA ALA A 168 -37.39 -8.37 1.60
C ALA A 168 -35.94 -8.31 1.13
N GLU A 169 -35.68 -8.40 -0.18
CA GLU A 169 -34.32 -8.28 -0.73
C GLU A 169 -33.76 -6.86 -0.59
N LYS A 170 -34.63 -5.84 -0.76
CA LYS A 170 -34.24 -4.43 -0.49
C LYS A 170 -33.87 -4.19 0.97
N GLU A 171 -34.63 -4.80 1.89
CA GLU A 171 -34.35 -4.72 3.32
C GLU A 171 -33.04 -5.46 3.68
N ASN A 172 -32.82 -6.65 3.11
CA ASN A 172 -31.58 -7.42 3.27
C ASN A 172 -30.36 -6.67 2.76
N PHE A 173 -30.48 -5.99 1.59
CA PHE A 173 -29.41 -5.15 1.06
C PHE A 173 -29.07 -4.02 2.05
N ARG A 174 -30.05 -3.29 2.53
CA ARG A 174 -29.83 -2.22 3.51
C ARG A 174 -29.23 -2.75 4.80
N HIS A 175 -29.75 -3.86 5.31
CA HIS A 175 -29.22 -4.51 6.50
C HIS A 175 -27.76 -4.93 6.31
N LYS A 176 -27.40 -5.50 5.15
CA LYS A 176 -26.02 -5.86 4.82
C LYS A 176 -25.05 -4.69 5.01
N TYR A 177 -25.35 -3.53 4.41
CA TYR A 177 -24.45 -2.37 4.41
C TYR A 177 -24.52 -1.53 5.69
N ARG A 178 -25.63 -1.55 6.43
CA ARG A 178 -25.83 -0.71 7.61
C ARG A 178 -25.51 -1.43 8.94
N SER A 179 -25.34 -2.76 8.90
CA SER A 179 -25.01 -3.56 10.11
C SER A 179 -23.51 -3.83 10.32
N ILE A 180 -22.66 -3.29 9.47
CA ILE A 180 -21.21 -3.48 9.53
C ILE A 180 -20.54 -2.50 10.49
N ASP A 181 -19.33 -2.84 10.95
CA ASP A 181 -18.54 -2.00 11.86
C ASP A 181 -17.56 -1.11 11.09
N VAL A 182 -17.08 -1.56 9.93
CA VAL A 182 -16.15 -0.83 9.07
C VAL A 182 -16.56 -1.00 7.61
N LEU A 183 -16.89 0.10 6.94
CA LEU A 183 -17.17 0.14 5.51
C LEU A 183 -15.99 0.77 4.76
N LEU A 184 -15.47 0.04 3.78
CA LEU A 184 -14.44 0.55 2.87
C LEU A 184 -15.03 0.53 1.44
N ILE A 185 -15.19 1.71 0.84
CA ILE A 185 -15.65 1.85 -0.55
C ILE A 185 -14.50 2.40 -1.39
N ASP A 186 -14.03 1.59 -2.32
CA ASP A 186 -12.95 1.95 -3.23
C ASP A 186 -13.50 2.61 -4.50
N ASP A 187 -12.77 3.58 -5.04
CA ASP A 187 -13.06 4.28 -6.29
C ASP A 187 -14.47 4.91 -6.32
N ILE A 188 -14.77 5.78 -5.35
CA ILE A 188 -16.11 6.37 -5.15
C ILE A 188 -16.62 7.18 -6.36
N GLN A 189 -15.74 7.61 -7.29
CA GLN A 189 -16.10 8.34 -8.49
C GLN A 189 -17.15 7.64 -9.37
N PHE A 190 -17.23 6.32 -9.34
CA PHE A 190 -18.15 5.58 -10.20
C PHE A 190 -19.64 5.72 -9.80
N ILE A 191 -19.94 6.22 -8.58
CA ILE A 191 -21.32 6.55 -8.19
C ILE A 191 -21.77 7.92 -8.75
N ALA A 192 -20.84 8.76 -9.17
CA ALA A 192 -21.14 10.12 -9.63
C ALA A 192 -22.11 10.10 -10.81
N GLY A 193 -23.14 10.99 -10.75
CA GLY A 193 -24.20 11.03 -11.75
C GLY A 193 -25.27 9.94 -11.64
N LYS A 194 -25.13 8.97 -10.72
CA LYS A 194 -26.10 7.89 -10.50
C LYS A 194 -27.01 8.22 -9.31
N LYS A 195 -28.08 8.99 -9.54
CA LYS A 195 -28.93 9.56 -8.47
C LYS A 195 -29.38 8.54 -7.43
N ALA A 196 -29.94 7.38 -7.87
CA ALA A 196 -30.43 6.37 -6.94
C ALA A 196 -29.29 5.76 -6.10
N THR A 197 -28.11 5.56 -6.69
CA THR A 197 -26.93 5.05 -5.98
C THR A 197 -26.39 6.08 -5.00
N MET A 198 -26.31 7.36 -5.39
CA MET A 198 -25.88 8.44 -4.51
C MET A 198 -26.82 8.59 -3.30
N GLU A 199 -28.13 8.42 -3.50
CA GLU A 199 -29.11 8.46 -2.43
C GLU A 199 -28.92 7.31 -1.43
N GLU A 200 -28.77 6.06 -1.90
CA GLU A 200 -28.55 4.91 -1.02
C GLU A 200 -27.19 4.99 -0.30
N VAL A 201 -26.13 5.44 -0.98
CA VAL A 201 -24.82 5.73 -0.34
C VAL A 201 -24.99 6.81 0.73
N PHE A 202 -25.75 7.87 0.49
CA PHE A 202 -25.97 8.93 1.46
C PHE A 202 -26.67 8.41 2.72
N HIS A 203 -27.73 7.59 2.56
CA HIS A 203 -28.42 7.00 3.70
C HIS A 203 -27.53 6.02 4.47
N THR A 204 -26.85 5.11 3.75
CA THR A 204 -25.90 4.16 4.36
C THR A 204 -24.79 4.89 5.13
N PHE A 205 -24.23 5.94 4.55
CA PHE A 205 -23.21 6.77 5.20
C PHE A 205 -23.72 7.40 6.51
N ASN A 206 -24.92 8.01 6.48
CA ASN A 206 -25.48 8.65 7.67
C ASN A 206 -25.74 7.62 8.79
N ASP A 207 -26.38 6.48 8.46
CA ASP A 207 -26.69 5.43 9.43
C ASP A 207 -25.42 4.89 10.09
N LEU A 208 -24.37 4.64 9.31
CA LEU A 208 -23.09 4.16 9.83
C LEU A 208 -22.39 5.23 10.69
N LYS A 209 -22.38 6.48 10.26
CA LYS A 209 -21.74 7.58 11.00
C LYS A 209 -22.44 7.84 12.32
N GLU A 210 -23.77 7.85 12.34
CA GLU A 210 -24.58 8.01 13.56
C GLU A 210 -24.39 6.85 14.53
N ALA A 211 -24.21 5.64 14.01
CA ALA A 211 -23.90 4.45 14.80
C ALA A 211 -22.42 4.37 15.26
N GLY A 212 -21.59 5.39 14.95
CA GLY A 212 -20.17 5.40 15.31
C GLY A 212 -19.32 4.35 14.58
N LYS A 213 -19.77 3.90 13.41
CA LYS A 213 -19.06 2.92 12.57
C LYS A 213 -18.04 3.61 11.67
N GLN A 214 -16.91 2.97 11.41
CA GLN A 214 -15.87 3.56 10.58
C GLN A 214 -16.22 3.48 9.09
N ILE A 215 -15.97 4.60 8.39
CA ILE A 215 -16.09 4.67 6.94
C ILE A 215 -14.71 5.08 6.38
N VAL A 216 -14.24 4.35 5.35
CA VAL A 216 -13.04 4.67 4.58
C VAL A 216 -13.42 4.71 3.11
N LEU A 217 -13.05 5.79 2.44
CA LEU A 217 -13.36 6.00 1.02
C LEU A 217 -12.07 6.25 0.25
N SER A 218 -12.04 5.86 -1.02
CA SER A 218 -10.94 6.25 -1.92
C SER A 218 -11.44 6.88 -3.21
N ASP A 219 -10.58 7.71 -3.80
CA ASP A 219 -10.81 8.32 -5.12
C ASP A 219 -9.49 8.73 -5.76
N ASP A 220 -9.52 9.07 -7.04
CA ASP A 220 -8.37 9.68 -7.71
C ASP A 220 -8.23 11.18 -7.41
N LYS A 221 -9.29 11.82 -6.90
CA LYS A 221 -9.38 13.26 -6.62
C LYS A 221 -10.00 13.53 -5.25
N PRO A 222 -9.71 14.70 -4.65
CA PRO A 222 -10.38 15.10 -3.40
C PRO A 222 -11.90 15.32 -3.62
N PRO A 223 -12.73 15.21 -2.57
CA PRO A 223 -14.20 15.28 -2.69
C PRO A 223 -14.71 16.51 -3.45
N LYS A 224 -14.10 17.67 -3.27
CA LYS A 224 -14.49 18.93 -3.94
C LYS A 224 -14.32 18.91 -5.47
N GLU A 225 -13.45 18.09 -5.97
CA GLU A 225 -13.14 17.98 -7.41
C GLU A 225 -13.98 16.91 -8.11
N LEU A 226 -14.79 16.16 -7.37
CA LEU A 226 -15.64 15.10 -7.93
C LEU A 226 -16.83 15.73 -8.67
N LYS A 227 -16.75 15.70 -10.00
CA LYS A 227 -17.84 16.19 -10.86
C LYS A 227 -19.07 15.28 -10.75
N ASN A 228 -20.25 15.87 -10.81
CA ASN A 228 -21.54 15.18 -10.76
C ASN A 228 -21.81 14.40 -9.45
N LEU A 229 -21.08 14.69 -8.38
CA LEU A 229 -21.40 14.26 -7.03
C LEU A 229 -22.28 15.32 -6.37
N GLU A 230 -23.33 14.91 -5.65
CA GLU A 230 -24.21 15.85 -4.96
C GLU A 230 -23.48 16.55 -3.79
N ASP A 231 -23.70 17.86 -3.62
CA ASP A 231 -23.05 18.68 -2.58
C ASP A 231 -23.22 18.11 -1.16
N ARG A 232 -24.34 17.44 -0.89
CA ARG A 232 -24.59 16.79 0.40
C ARG A 232 -23.62 15.63 0.66
N LEU A 233 -23.21 14.87 -0.37
CA LEU A 233 -22.20 13.81 -0.26
C LEU A 233 -20.81 14.41 -0.13
N VAL A 234 -20.47 15.42 -0.93
CA VAL A 234 -19.20 16.14 -0.82
C VAL A 234 -18.99 16.63 0.61
N THR A 235 -19.99 17.33 1.18
CA THR A 235 -19.92 17.81 2.57
C THR A 235 -19.74 16.69 3.59
N ARG A 236 -20.38 15.54 3.36
CA ARG A 236 -20.21 14.35 4.25
C ARG A 236 -18.83 13.75 4.16
N PHE A 237 -18.26 13.65 2.96
CA PHE A 237 -16.92 13.10 2.74
C PHE A 237 -15.83 14.02 3.32
N GLU A 238 -16.01 15.33 3.24
CA GLU A 238 -15.14 16.32 3.86
C GLU A 238 -15.31 16.44 5.38
N GLY A 239 -16.42 15.99 5.92
CA GLY A 239 -16.71 16.05 7.36
C GLY A 239 -15.84 15.13 8.25
N GLY A 240 -14.79 14.54 7.70
CA GLY A 240 -13.80 13.72 8.39
C GLY A 240 -12.36 14.16 8.08
N MET A 241 -11.50 13.21 7.73
CA MET A 241 -10.12 13.46 7.33
C MET A 241 -9.93 13.10 5.86
N THR A 242 -9.42 14.04 5.08
CA THR A 242 -9.02 13.84 3.69
C THR A 242 -7.49 13.83 3.63
N VAL A 243 -6.92 12.77 3.04
CA VAL A 243 -5.46 12.57 2.92
C VAL A 243 -5.10 12.20 1.50
N ASP A 244 -3.97 12.72 1.02
CA ASP A 244 -3.44 12.41 -0.30
C ASP A 244 -2.33 11.35 -0.24
N ILE A 245 -2.22 10.59 -1.32
CA ILE A 245 -1.06 9.75 -1.62
C ILE A 245 -0.46 10.29 -2.92
N GLN A 246 0.77 10.79 -2.83
CA GLN A 246 1.49 11.36 -3.95
C GLN A 246 2.40 10.32 -4.63
N GLN A 247 2.98 10.69 -5.76
CA GLN A 247 3.97 9.86 -6.43
C GLN A 247 5.18 9.63 -5.53
N PRO A 248 5.68 8.40 -5.42
CA PRO A 248 6.84 8.09 -4.60
C PRO A 248 8.10 8.74 -5.16
N ASP A 249 8.96 9.24 -4.27
CA ASP A 249 10.30 9.65 -4.61
C ASP A 249 11.19 8.47 -5.03
N PHE A 250 12.41 8.73 -5.45
CA PHE A 250 13.32 7.69 -5.92
C PHE A 250 13.61 6.66 -4.84
N GLU A 251 13.88 7.10 -3.62
CA GLU A 251 14.20 6.25 -2.48
C GLU A 251 13.02 5.33 -2.13
N THR A 252 11.82 5.87 -2.12
CA THR A 252 10.60 5.09 -1.89
C THR A 252 10.38 4.07 -3.01
N ARG A 253 10.62 4.43 -4.28
CA ARG A 253 10.52 3.47 -5.40
C ARG A 253 11.54 2.33 -5.27
N VAL A 254 12.78 2.63 -4.91
CA VAL A 254 13.80 1.61 -4.65
C VAL A 254 13.38 0.69 -3.49
N ALA A 255 12.86 1.27 -2.40
CA ALA A 255 12.37 0.51 -1.25
C ALA A 255 11.19 -0.41 -1.63
N ILE A 256 10.24 0.06 -2.46
CA ILE A 256 9.13 -0.75 -2.97
C ILE A 256 9.66 -1.92 -3.80
N LEU A 257 10.58 -1.68 -4.72
CA LEU A 257 11.17 -2.73 -5.54
C LEU A 257 11.90 -3.77 -4.69
N ASN A 258 12.73 -3.34 -3.75
CA ASN A 258 13.43 -4.23 -2.82
C ASN A 258 12.45 -5.03 -1.96
N HIS A 259 11.36 -4.43 -1.50
CA HIS A 259 10.32 -5.14 -0.76
C HIS A 259 9.65 -6.23 -1.62
N LYS A 260 9.38 -5.94 -2.89
CA LYS A 260 8.79 -6.92 -3.82
C LYS A 260 9.76 -8.05 -4.17
N MET A 261 11.05 -7.77 -4.20
CA MET A 261 12.10 -8.78 -4.42
C MET A 261 12.20 -9.84 -3.31
N LYS A 262 11.82 -9.51 -2.07
CA LYS A 262 11.90 -10.46 -0.93
C LYS A 262 11.14 -11.78 -1.12
N GLY A 263 10.20 -11.84 -2.05
CA GLY A 263 9.42 -13.06 -2.36
C GLY A 263 9.86 -13.78 -3.64
N GLU A 264 10.87 -13.25 -4.34
CA GLU A 264 11.33 -13.79 -5.60
C GLU A 264 12.51 -14.77 -5.39
N SER A 265 12.60 -15.79 -6.25
CA SER A 265 13.67 -16.78 -6.20
C SER A 265 15.01 -16.31 -6.78
N MET A 266 15.01 -15.17 -7.44
CA MET A 266 16.16 -14.53 -8.07
C MET A 266 16.41 -13.19 -7.44
N GLU A 267 17.66 -12.83 -7.18
CA GLU A 267 18.06 -11.49 -6.73
C GLU A 267 18.59 -10.68 -7.92
N LEU A 268 18.06 -9.45 -8.07
CA LEU A 268 18.58 -8.50 -9.03
C LEU A 268 19.64 -7.61 -8.36
N PRO A 269 20.75 -7.31 -9.08
CA PRO A 269 21.74 -6.35 -8.59
C PRO A 269 21.12 -4.99 -8.29
N GLN A 270 21.59 -4.29 -7.25
CA GLN A 270 21.04 -3.01 -6.82
C GLN A 270 21.08 -1.92 -7.91
N TYR A 271 22.06 -1.96 -8.82
CA TYR A 271 22.12 -1.01 -9.94
C TYR A 271 20.97 -1.24 -10.95
N ILE A 272 20.46 -2.46 -11.09
CA ILE A 272 19.26 -2.77 -11.90
C ILE A 272 18.01 -2.25 -11.21
N ILE A 273 17.88 -2.46 -9.90
CA ILE A 273 16.78 -1.90 -9.08
C ILE A 273 16.75 -0.37 -9.21
N ALA A 274 17.92 0.28 -9.06
CA ALA A 274 18.05 1.73 -9.23
C ALA A 274 17.71 2.18 -10.65
N PHE A 275 18.11 1.42 -11.68
CA PHE A 275 17.78 1.70 -13.07
C PHE A 275 16.27 1.65 -13.31
N ILE A 276 15.57 0.62 -12.80
CA ILE A 276 14.10 0.53 -12.90
C ILE A 276 13.46 1.74 -12.19
N ALA A 277 13.87 2.02 -10.95
CA ALA A 277 13.33 3.10 -10.14
C ALA A 277 13.53 4.47 -10.79
N ASN A 278 14.64 4.69 -11.49
CA ASN A 278 14.93 5.96 -12.16
C ASN A 278 14.07 6.18 -13.42
N ASN A 279 13.79 5.11 -14.16
CA ASN A 279 13.09 5.21 -15.45
C ASN A 279 11.57 5.08 -15.34
N ILE A 280 11.06 4.41 -14.31
CA ILE A 280 9.62 4.18 -14.10
C ILE A 280 9.15 5.03 -12.92
N THR A 281 8.57 6.17 -13.24
CA THR A 281 8.18 7.19 -12.25
C THR A 281 6.68 7.41 -12.13
N ALA A 282 5.88 6.91 -13.07
CA ALA A 282 4.48 7.27 -13.20
C ALA A 282 3.62 6.78 -12.01
N ASN A 283 3.70 5.49 -11.67
CA ASN A 283 2.96 4.90 -10.56
C ASN A 283 3.56 3.55 -10.11
N ILE A 284 3.09 3.05 -8.96
CA ILE A 284 3.61 1.81 -8.36
C ILE A 284 3.21 0.57 -9.19
N ARG A 285 2.03 0.56 -9.84
CA ARG A 285 1.63 -0.58 -10.70
C ARG A 285 2.55 -0.75 -11.89
N GLU A 286 2.94 0.35 -12.52
CA GLU A 286 3.92 0.33 -13.61
C GLU A 286 5.30 -0.08 -13.12
N LEU A 287 5.71 0.39 -11.93
CA LEU A 287 6.96 0.04 -11.31
C LEU A 287 7.05 -1.47 -11.02
N GLU A 288 6.00 -2.05 -10.44
CA GLU A 288 5.89 -3.50 -10.22
C GLU A 288 5.87 -4.29 -11.53
N GLY A 289 5.11 -3.81 -12.51
CA GLY A 289 5.07 -4.42 -13.85
C GLY A 289 6.43 -4.38 -14.55
N ALA A 290 7.20 -3.32 -14.38
CA ALA A 290 8.55 -3.19 -14.91
C ALA A 290 9.52 -4.19 -14.23
N LEU A 291 9.45 -4.31 -12.89
CA LEU A 291 10.22 -5.31 -12.16
C LEU A 291 9.95 -6.72 -12.66
N LEU A 292 8.68 -7.09 -12.79
CA LEU A 292 8.30 -8.43 -13.28
C LEU A 292 8.80 -8.69 -14.71
N ARG A 293 8.76 -7.68 -15.61
CA ARG A 293 9.31 -7.81 -16.96
C ARG A 293 10.81 -8.03 -16.91
N VAL A 294 11.55 -7.23 -16.13
CA VAL A 294 13.00 -7.41 -16.00
C VAL A 294 13.34 -8.79 -15.46
N LEU A 295 12.68 -9.23 -14.40
CA LEU A 295 12.86 -10.59 -13.85
C LEU A 295 12.59 -11.68 -14.90
N ALA A 296 11.54 -11.55 -15.70
CA ALA A 296 11.22 -12.52 -16.75
C ALA A 296 12.33 -12.58 -17.82
N TYR A 297 12.86 -11.42 -18.23
CA TYR A 297 13.98 -11.37 -19.21
C TYR A 297 15.26 -11.97 -18.63
N PHE A 298 15.58 -11.69 -17.38
CA PHE A 298 16.73 -12.31 -16.71
C PHE A 298 16.58 -13.84 -16.66
N ARG A 299 15.43 -14.35 -16.19
CA ARG A 299 15.15 -15.81 -16.16
C ARG A 299 15.24 -16.45 -17.56
N PHE A 300 14.81 -15.77 -18.60
CA PHE A 300 14.87 -16.28 -19.98
C PHE A 300 16.30 -16.35 -20.50
N LYS A 301 17.16 -15.40 -20.10
CA LYS A 301 18.58 -15.31 -20.54
C LYS A 301 19.53 -16.03 -19.59
N GLU A 302 19.07 -16.58 -18.46
CA GLU A 302 19.88 -17.40 -17.53
C GLU A 302 20.32 -18.72 -18.20
N GLY A 303 21.49 -18.68 -18.78
CA GLY A 303 22.30 -19.82 -19.18
C GLY A 303 23.65 -19.70 -18.52
N THR A 304 23.81 -20.22 -17.30
CA THR A 304 25.04 -20.73 -16.68
C THR A 304 26.26 -19.81 -16.46
N GLU A 305 26.28 -18.55 -16.85
CA GLU A 305 27.44 -17.68 -16.66
C GLU A 305 27.08 -16.43 -15.85
N GLU A 306 27.99 -15.97 -14.99
CA GLU A 306 27.87 -14.68 -14.31
C GLU A 306 27.79 -13.54 -15.34
N LEU A 307 26.62 -12.90 -15.46
CA LEU A 307 26.42 -11.79 -16.36
C LEU A 307 27.32 -10.60 -15.95
N SER A 308 28.03 -10.04 -16.91
CA SER A 308 28.72 -8.79 -16.69
C SER A 308 27.72 -7.64 -16.43
N LYS A 309 28.17 -6.55 -15.81
CA LYS A 309 27.31 -5.37 -15.54
C LYS A 309 26.68 -4.83 -16.83
N ASP A 310 27.42 -4.81 -17.93
CA ASP A 310 26.96 -4.27 -19.22
C ASP A 310 25.89 -5.15 -19.84
N GLU A 311 26.05 -6.48 -19.78
CA GLU A 311 25.05 -7.45 -20.23
C GLU A 311 23.77 -7.36 -19.40
N ALA A 312 23.88 -7.28 -18.08
CA ALA A 312 22.74 -7.11 -17.19
C ALA A 312 21.99 -5.80 -17.49
N MET A 313 22.69 -4.70 -17.72
CA MET A 313 22.09 -3.43 -18.11
C MET A 313 21.43 -3.49 -19.50
N ALA A 314 22.03 -4.19 -20.46
CA ALA A 314 21.43 -4.40 -21.78
C ALA A 314 20.10 -5.18 -21.67
N ILE A 315 20.07 -6.24 -20.87
CA ILE A 315 18.85 -7.01 -20.60
C ILE A 315 17.76 -6.11 -19.97
N ALA A 316 18.11 -5.29 -18.99
CA ALA A 316 17.16 -4.41 -18.34
C ALA A 316 16.59 -3.34 -19.30
N ARG A 317 17.43 -2.76 -20.16
CA ARG A 317 17.00 -1.81 -21.19
C ARG A 317 16.06 -2.46 -22.20
N GLU A 318 16.40 -3.64 -22.69
CA GLU A 318 15.56 -4.42 -23.61
C GLU A 318 14.19 -4.73 -22.97
N ALA A 319 14.17 -5.21 -21.73
CA ALA A 319 12.96 -5.52 -20.99
C ALA A 319 12.04 -4.30 -20.81
N LEU A 320 12.62 -3.12 -20.59
CA LEU A 320 11.88 -1.87 -20.40
C LEU A 320 11.64 -1.11 -21.71
N LYS A 321 12.18 -1.59 -22.85
CA LYS A 321 12.13 -0.94 -24.16
C LYS A 321 12.68 0.49 -24.12
N ILE A 322 13.75 0.70 -23.37
CA ILE A 322 14.45 1.98 -23.24
C ILE A 322 15.59 1.96 -24.25
N GLU A 323 15.48 2.79 -25.30
CA GLU A 323 16.55 2.97 -26.28
C GLU A 323 17.76 3.65 -25.65
N GLU A 324 18.98 3.25 -26.05
CA GLU A 324 20.15 4.06 -25.78
C GLU A 324 20.02 5.35 -26.56
N TYR A 325 19.85 6.47 -25.89
CA TYR A 325 20.16 7.75 -26.49
C TYR A 325 21.67 7.74 -26.77
N GLY A 326 22.02 7.39 -28.01
CA GLY A 326 23.39 7.51 -28.47
C GLY A 326 23.88 8.93 -28.17
N GLU A 327 25.06 9.04 -27.60
CA GLU A 327 25.80 10.29 -27.54
C GLU A 327 25.73 10.91 -28.93
N SER A 328 24.95 11.99 -29.05
CA SER A 328 24.96 12.80 -30.26
C SER A 328 26.41 13.25 -30.45
N ARG A 329 27.13 12.63 -31.36
CA ARG A 329 28.41 13.14 -31.82
C ARG A 329 28.16 14.58 -32.21
N LEU A 330 28.58 15.51 -31.36
CA LEU A 330 28.88 16.86 -31.75
C LEU A 330 30.01 16.77 -32.79
N THR A 331 29.63 16.66 -34.06
CA THR A 331 30.52 16.94 -35.19
C THR A 331 30.63 18.45 -35.24
N LEU A 332 31.81 18.97 -34.88
CA LEU A 332 32.27 20.31 -35.15
C LEU A 332 32.35 20.59 -36.64
#